data_59a49e66ec59056a4eb04ad323382d08
#
_entry.id   59a49e66ec59056a4eb04ad323382d08
#
_cell.length_a   1.000
_cell.length_b   1.000
_cell.length_c   1.000
_cell.angle_alpha   90.00
_cell.angle_beta   90.00
_cell.angle_gamma   90.00
#
_symmetry.space_group_name_H-M   'P 1'
#
loop_
_entity.id
_entity.type
_entity.pdbx_description
1 polymer ?
#
loop_
_entity_poly.entity_id
_entity_poly.type
_entity_poly.pdbx_seq_one_letter_code
_entity_poly.pdbx_strand_id
1 'polypeptide(L)'
;MANSTTQYRLSDGRVALDVTENKTLDLAQCGIVQNVITDAITVTLPATSAGATFTIRNGGVPKTSGPAGTGDDYSCLVTVSPNSADKIQGLGYTAADDKDALNTKATARVGDEIVLVGDGTDGWLVVRAKGIWARQS
;
A
#
# COMPACT_ATOMS: atom_id res chain seq x y z
N MET A 1 12.57 -14.74 -0.13
CA MET A 1 11.39 -15.50 0.35
C MET A 1 10.18 -15.03 -0.44
N ALA A 2 9.38 -15.94 -0.93
CA ALA A 2 8.19 -15.59 -1.69
C ALA A 2 7.09 -15.02 -0.78
N ASN A 3 6.28 -14.12 -1.32
CA ASN A 3 5.11 -13.60 -0.62
C ASN A 3 4.13 -14.73 -0.29
N SER A 4 3.45 -14.58 0.84
CA SER A 4 2.41 -15.52 1.25
C SER A 4 1.23 -15.49 0.28
N THR A 5 0.66 -16.65 0.01
CA THR A 5 -0.62 -16.78 -0.67
C THR A 5 -1.75 -17.14 0.30
N THR A 6 -1.43 -17.28 1.57
CA THR A 6 -2.40 -17.66 2.60
C THR A 6 -3.22 -16.45 3.01
N GLN A 7 -4.52 -16.51 2.74
CA GLN A 7 -5.46 -15.48 3.15
C GLN A 7 -5.95 -15.75 4.57
N TYR A 8 -6.21 -14.68 5.31
CA TYR A 8 -6.82 -14.75 6.63
C TYR A 8 -7.82 -13.61 6.79
N ARG A 9 -8.67 -13.72 7.78
CA ARG A 9 -9.70 -12.71 8.03
C ARG A 9 -9.30 -11.82 9.19
N LEU A 10 -9.35 -10.51 8.96
CA LEU A 10 -9.18 -9.53 10.02
C LEU A 10 -10.42 -9.52 10.92
N SER A 11 -10.26 -9.01 12.15
CA SER A 11 -11.37 -8.95 13.10
C SER A 11 -12.52 -8.05 12.64
N ASP A 12 -12.26 -7.15 11.70
CA ASP A 12 -13.29 -6.30 11.09
C ASP A 12 -13.99 -6.97 9.90
N GLY A 13 -13.67 -8.23 9.61
CA GLY A 13 -14.29 -9.03 8.55
C GLY A 13 -13.59 -9.00 7.21
N ARG A 14 -12.61 -8.12 7.03
CA ARG A 14 -11.87 -8.04 5.76
C ARG A 14 -10.91 -9.21 5.61
N VAL A 15 -10.69 -9.63 4.37
CA VAL A 15 -9.70 -10.67 4.04
C VAL A 15 -8.36 -9.98 3.77
N ALA A 16 -7.28 -10.55 4.30
CA ALA A 16 -5.94 -10.02 4.15
C ALA A 16 -4.94 -11.11 3.79
N LEU A 17 -3.79 -10.70 3.28
CA LEU A 17 -2.62 -11.56 3.20
C LEU A 17 -1.37 -10.74 3.46
N ASP A 18 -0.32 -11.40 3.95
CA ASP A 18 0.91 -10.72 4.30
C ASP A 18 1.81 -10.54 3.09
N VAL A 19 2.46 -9.38 3.02
CA VAL A 19 3.42 -9.02 1.97
C VAL A 19 4.79 -8.90 2.62
N THR A 20 5.73 -9.73 2.18
CA THR A 20 7.07 -9.82 2.75
C THR A 20 8.17 -9.41 1.79
N GLU A 21 7.84 -9.19 0.53
CA GLU A 21 8.78 -8.71 -0.49
C GLU A 21 8.02 -7.89 -1.53
N ASN A 22 8.73 -7.21 -2.41
CA ASN A 22 8.12 -6.41 -3.46
C ASN A 22 7.12 -7.25 -4.26
N LYS A 23 6.00 -6.65 -4.59
CA LYS A 23 4.88 -7.35 -5.19
C LYS A 23 4.20 -6.49 -6.23
N THR A 24 3.87 -7.08 -7.35
CA THR A 24 2.98 -6.46 -8.34
C THR A 24 1.61 -7.10 -8.23
N LEU A 25 0.59 -6.27 -8.01
CA LEU A 25 -0.79 -6.74 -7.88
C LEU A 25 -1.41 -6.98 -9.25
N ASP A 26 -2.37 -7.87 -9.29
CA ASP A 26 -3.26 -8.04 -10.43
C ASP A 26 -4.73 -7.88 -9.99
N LEU A 27 -5.65 -7.88 -10.93
CA LEU A 27 -7.06 -7.62 -10.63
C LEU A 27 -7.70 -8.70 -9.76
N ALA A 28 -7.14 -9.90 -9.72
CA ALA A 28 -7.65 -10.97 -8.85
C ALA A 28 -7.45 -10.66 -7.37
N GLN A 29 -6.59 -9.70 -7.04
CA GLN A 29 -6.29 -9.32 -5.65
C GLN A 29 -7.11 -8.13 -5.16
N CYS A 30 -8.05 -7.64 -5.97
CA CYS A 30 -8.99 -6.61 -5.52
C CYS A 30 -9.75 -7.06 -4.28
N GLY A 31 -9.91 -6.14 -3.32
CA GLY A 31 -10.64 -6.42 -2.09
C GLY A 31 -9.87 -7.17 -1.02
N ILE A 32 -8.66 -7.62 -1.32
CA ILE A 32 -7.80 -8.29 -0.34
C ILE A 32 -6.82 -7.27 0.23
N VAL A 33 -6.81 -7.11 1.55
CA VAL A 33 -5.86 -6.21 2.23
C VAL A 33 -4.45 -6.75 2.06
N GLN A 34 -3.57 -5.96 1.45
CA GLN A 34 -2.15 -6.27 1.32
C GLN A 34 -1.44 -5.77 2.57
N ASN A 35 -1.21 -6.66 3.51
CA ASN A 35 -0.66 -6.33 4.83
C ASN A 35 0.87 -6.41 4.79
N VAL A 36 1.53 -5.27 4.67
CA VAL A 36 3.00 -5.22 4.54
C VAL A 36 3.63 -5.40 5.92
N ILE A 37 4.45 -6.43 6.06
CA ILE A 37 5.11 -6.79 7.32
C ILE A 37 6.64 -6.82 7.22
N THR A 38 7.19 -6.28 6.14
CA THR A 38 8.65 -6.14 5.94
C THR A 38 8.95 -4.70 5.57
N ASP A 39 10.02 -4.16 6.10
CA ASP A 39 10.42 -2.78 5.82
C ASP A 39 10.84 -2.59 4.36
N ALA A 40 10.62 -1.38 3.84
CA ALA A 40 11.07 -0.94 2.51
C ALA A 40 10.50 -1.79 1.35
N ILE A 41 9.20 -2.07 1.42
CA ILE A 41 8.49 -2.83 0.39
C ILE A 41 7.78 -1.89 -0.57
N THR A 42 7.86 -2.21 -1.86
CA THR A 42 7.07 -1.56 -2.92
C THR A 42 5.97 -2.51 -3.38
N VAL A 43 4.74 -2.03 -3.30
CA VAL A 43 3.56 -2.70 -3.87
C VAL A 43 3.19 -1.95 -5.13
N THR A 44 3.27 -2.62 -6.27
CA THR A 44 2.98 -2.03 -7.58
C THR A 44 1.57 -2.38 -8.01
N LEU A 45 0.80 -1.36 -8.38
CA LEU A 45 -0.56 -1.52 -8.88
C LEU A 45 -0.53 -1.95 -10.36
N PRO A 46 -1.52 -2.72 -10.81
CA PRO A 46 -1.65 -3.00 -12.23
C PRO A 46 -2.09 -1.75 -13.00
N ALA A 47 -2.15 -1.84 -14.32
CA ALA A 47 -2.79 -0.79 -15.12
C ALA A 47 -4.20 -0.54 -14.59
N THR A 48 -4.62 0.74 -14.58
CA THR A 48 -5.92 1.12 -14.02
C THR A 48 -7.07 0.36 -14.69
N SER A 49 -8.06 0.02 -13.89
CA SER A 49 -9.29 -0.61 -14.37
C SER A 49 -10.45 -0.02 -13.57
N ALA A 50 -11.51 0.37 -14.24
CA ALA A 50 -12.63 1.05 -13.61
C ALA A 50 -13.23 0.22 -12.48
N GLY A 51 -13.31 0.80 -11.28
CA GLY A 51 -13.88 0.17 -10.11
C GLY A 51 -12.98 -0.80 -9.37
N ALA A 52 -11.82 -1.15 -9.92
CA ALA A 52 -10.86 -2.00 -9.20
C ALA A 52 -10.41 -1.29 -7.92
N THR A 53 -10.45 -1.99 -6.80
CA THR A 53 -10.15 -1.42 -5.49
C THR A 53 -9.04 -2.21 -4.81
N PHE A 54 -8.00 -1.50 -4.37
CA PHE A 54 -6.90 -2.11 -3.62
C PHE A 54 -6.73 -1.41 -2.28
N THR A 55 -6.37 -2.21 -1.27
CA THR A 55 -6.06 -1.72 0.07
C THR A 55 -4.66 -2.18 0.44
N ILE A 56 -3.79 -1.24 0.79
CA ILE A 56 -2.43 -1.53 1.24
C ILE A 56 -2.30 -1.01 2.67
N ARG A 57 -1.86 -1.88 3.57
CA ARG A 57 -1.76 -1.60 4.99
C ARG A 57 -0.34 -1.77 5.48
N ASN A 58 0.10 -0.86 6.35
CA ASN A 58 1.34 -1.00 7.09
C ASN A 58 1.09 -1.91 8.29
N GLY A 59 1.41 -3.19 8.16
CA GLY A 59 1.22 -4.17 9.22
C GLY A 59 2.32 -4.15 10.27
N GLY A 60 3.42 -3.50 9.96
CA GLY A 60 4.59 -3.46 10.84
C GLY A 60 5.42 -4.73 10.79
N VAL A 61 6.71 -4.60 11.11
CA VAL A 61 7.60 -5.76 11.23
C VAL A 61 7.39 -6.44 12.59
N PRO A 62 7.75 -7.73 12.72
CA PRO A 62 7.69 -8.41 14.02
C PRO A 62 8.54 -7.70 15.06
N LYS A 63 8.00 -7.48 16.25
CA LYS A 63 8.68 -6.72 17.31
C LYS A 63 9.94 -7.39 17.85
N THR A 64 10.07 -8.69 17.63
CA THR A 64 11.26 -9.46 18.04
C THR A 64 12.42 -9.32 17.07
N SER A 65 12.20 -8.82 15.86
CA SER A 65 13.22 -8.74 14.81
C SER A 65 13.19 -7.45 14.03
N GLY A 66 12.27 -6.55 14.33
CA GLY A 66 12.11 -5.30 13.59
C GLY A 66 13.12 -4.24 14.01
N PRO A 67 13.42 -3.31 13.10
CA PRO A 67 14.27 -2.18 13.43
C PRO A 67 13.52 -1.19 14.31
N ALA A 68 14.17 -0.68 15.33
CA ALA A 68 13.73 0.53 16.01
C ALA A 68 14.00 1.72 15.09
N GLY A 69 13.19 2.74 15.14
CA GLY A 69 13.38 3.89 14.27
C GLY A 69 12.51 5.06 14.64
N THR A 70 12.46 6.01 13.72
CA THR A 70 11.59 7.16 13.82
C THR A 70 10.16 6.77 13.46
N GLY A 71 9.21 7.64 13.76
CA GLY A 71 7.80 7.33 13.61
C GLY A 71 7.34 6.36 14.68
N ASP A 72 6.52 5.40 14.30
CA ASP A 72 6.11 4.31 15.17
C ASP A 72 7.14 3.19 15.03
N ASP A 73 7.78 2.81 16.13
CA ASP A 73 8.72 1.69 16.12
C ASP A 73 8.03 0.45 15.55
N TYR A 74 8.78 -0.29 14.73
CA TYR A 74 8.29 -1.46 14.01
C TYR A 74 7.32 -1.16 12.87
N SER A 75 7.01 0.09 12.56
CA SER A 75 6.34 0.43 11.31
C SER A 75 7.27 0.17 10.13
N CYS A 76 6.68 -0.02 8.95
CA CYS A 76 7.42 -0.20 7.71
C CYS A 76 7.49 1.10 6.93
N LEU A 77 8.50 1.24 6.09
CA LEU A 77 8.40 2.12 4.92
C LEU A 77 7.62 1.35 3.87
N VAL A 78 6.47 1.87 3.47
CA VAL A 78 5.62 1.25 2.45
C VAL A 78 5.49 2.20 1.26
N THR A 79 5.77 1.68 0.07
CA THR A 79 5.63 2.41 -1.17
C THR A 79 4.53 1.77 -2.01
N VAL A 80 3.58 2.58 -2.47
CA VAL A 80 2.57 2.14 -3.44
C VAL A 80 2.90 2.80 -4.76
N SER A 81 3.24 1.99 -5.76
CA SER A 81 3.70 2.46 -7.07
C SER A 81 2.63 2.20 -8.12
N PRO A 82 2.23 3.21 -8.92
CA PRO A 82 1.29 2.98 -10.00
C PRO A 82 1.99 2.37 -11.21
N ASN A 83 1.21 1.87 -12.15
CA ASN A 83 1.72 1.58 -13.49
C ASN A 83 2.29 2.88 -14.09
N SER A 84 3.34 2.80 -14.92
CA SER A 84 4.07 3.97 -15.40
C SER A 84 3.22 4.97 -16.20
N ALA A 85 2.11 4.54 -16.76
CA ALA A 85 1.20 5.41 -17.50
C ALA A 85 0.09 5.99 -16.61
N ASP A 86 0.04 5.60 -15.35
CA ASP A 86 -1.05 5.93 -14.43
C ASP A 86 -0.63 6.97 -13.40
N LYS A 87 -1.63 7.67 -12.87
CA LYS A 87 -1.48 8.64 -11.78
C LYS A 87 -2.07 8.07 -10.49
N ILE A 88 -1.59 8.57 -9.37
CA ILE A 88 -2.31 8.46 -8.09
C ILE A 88 -2.79 9.86 -7.74
N GLN A 89 -4.10 10.00 -7.57
CA GLN A 89 -4.77 11.28 -7.28
C GLN A 89 -5.43 11.24 -5.91
N GLY A 90 -5.71 12.40 -5.38
CA GLY A 90 -6.29 12.56 -4.05
C GLY A 90 -5.24 13.00 -3.05
N LEU A 91 -5.62 13.17 -1.79
CA LEU A 91 -4.75 13.63 -0.69
C LEU A 91 -4.02 14.95 -0.98
N GLY A 92 -4.52 15.76 -1.93
CA GLY A 92 -3.85 16.99 -2.32
C GLY A 92 -2.66 16.80 -3.26
N TYR A 93 -2.46 15.62 -3.80
CA TYR A 93 -1.37 15.37 -4.74
C TYR A 93 -1.55 16.15 -6.03
N THR A 94 -0.45 16.70 -6.54
CA THR A 94 -0.42 17.18 -7.92
C THR A 94 -0.35 15.96 -8.83
N ALA A 95 -1.32 15.82 -9.72
CA ALA A 95 -1.40 14.65 -10.60
C ALA A 95 -0.20 14.58 -11.54
N ALA A 96 0.46 13.45 -11.57
CA ALA A 96 1.57 13.17 -12.49
C ALA A 96 1.72 11.66 -12.65
N ASP A 97 2.11 11.24 -13.84
CA ASP A 97 2.31 9.83 -14.12
C ASP A 97 3.49 9.28 -13.32
N ASP A 98 3.39 8.01 -12.99
CA ASP A 98 4.47 7.23 -12.41
C ASP A 98 5.04 7.82 -11.10
N LYS A 99 4.18 8.40 -10.29
CA LYS A 99 4.58 8.94 -8.98
C LYS A 99 3.98 8.11 -7.85
N ASP A 100 4.83 7.65 -6.96
CA ASP A 100 4.46 6.74 -5.88
C ASP A 100 3.80 7.48 -4.71
N ALA A 101 2.98 6.76 -3.96
CA ALA A 101 2.51 7.17 -2.65
C ALA A 101 3.37 6.48 -1.59
N LEU A 102 3.86 7.26 -0.62
CA LEU A 102 4.87 6.82 0.34
C LEU A 102 4.34 6.95 1.77
N ASN A 103 4.31 5.85 2.49
CA ASN A 103 4.14 5.86 3.94
C ASN A 103 5.56 5.91 4.54
N THR A 104 6.09 7.12 4.64
CA THR A 104 7.49 7.40 4.97
C THR A 104 7.81 6.92 6.38
N LYS A 105 8.93 6.24 6.55
CA LYS A 105 9.32 5.63 7.83
C LYS A 105 9.27 6.61 9.00
N ALA A 106 9.69 7.86 8.79
CA ALA A 106 9.76 8.86 9.86
C ALA A 106 8.38 9.19 10.47
N THR A 107 7.31 9.03 9.71
CA THR A 107 5.94 9.36 10.14
C THR A 107 5.01 8.16 10.08
N ALA A 108 5.48 7.01 9.61
CA ALA A 108 4.67 5.81 9.47
C ALA A 108 4.27 5.26 10.84
N ARG A 109 3.06 4.73 10.90
CA ARG A 109 2.55 4.05 12.07
C ARG A 109 1.98 2.70 11.67
N VAL A 110 2.15 1.72 12.55
CA VAL A 110 1.53 0.41 12.35
C VAL A 110 0.01 0.61 12.29
N GLY A 111 -0.60 0.05 11.25
CA GLY A 111 -2.04 0.21 11.01
C GLY A 111 -2.38 1.32 10.00
N ASP A 112 -1.40 2.10 9.53
CA ASP A 112 -1.64 3.04 8.44
C ASP A 112 -2.10 2.29 7.20
N GLU A 113 -3.00 2.91 6.43
CA GLU A 113 -3.67 2.20 5.35
C GLU A 113 -4.07 3.19 4.26
N ILE A 114 -4.00 2.74 3.01
CA ILE A 114 -4.45 3.51 1.86
C ILE A 114 -5.36 2.65 1.00
N VAL A 115 -6.49 3.21 0.59
CA VAL A 115 -7.47 2.55 -0.29
C VAL A 115 -7.57 3.32 -1.59
N LEU A 116 -7.32 2.63 -2.70
CA LEU A 116 -7.30 3.23 -4.03
C LEU A 116 -8.33 2.54 -4.93
N VAL A 117 -9.01 3.36 -5.74
CA VAL A 117 -9.97 2.87 -6.74
C VAL A 117 -9.51 3.32 -8.11
N GLY A 118 -9.49 2.41 -9.07
CA GLY A 118 -9.14 2.72 -10.45
C GLY A 118 -10.27 3.44 -11.18
N ASP A 119 -9.91 4.41 -12.03
CA ASP A 119 -10.88 5.10 -12.89
C ASP A 119 -10.94 4.54 -14.31
N GLY A 120 -10.00 3.67 -14.66
CA GLY A 120 -9.96 3.02 -15.97
C GLY A 120 -9.35 3.87 -17.08
N THR A 121 -8.94 5.10 -16.80
CA THR A 121 -8.38 6.02 -17.81
C THR A 121 -7.10 6.69 -17.35
N ASP A 122 -7.15 7.43 -16.24
CA ASP A 122 -6.01 8.24 -15.79
C ASP A 122 -5.18 7.57 -14.71
N GLY A 123 -5.78 6.71 -13.93
CA GLY A 123 -5.06 6.00 -12.89
C GLY A 123 -5.94 5.64 -11.69
N TRP A 124 -5.45 6.01 -10.51
CA TRP A 124 -6.01 5.56 -9.24
C TRP A 124 -6.38 6.77 -8.38
N LEU A 125 -7.55 6.71 -7.75
CA LEU A 125 -8.01 7.72 -6.82
C LEU A 125 -7.90 7.17 -5.40
N VAL A 126 -7.24 7.91 -4.51
CA VAL A 126 -7.25 7.60 -3.09
C VAL A 126 -8.60 8.00 -2.53
N VAL A 127 -9.40 7.02 -2.14
CA VAL A 127 -10.72 7.28 -1.58
C VAL A 127 -10.72 7.31 -0.06
N ARG A 128 -9.69 6.73 0.55
CA ARG A 128 -9.54 6.72 2.00
C ARG A 128 -8.09 6.47 2.36
N ALA A 129 -7.61 7.15 3.40
CA ALA A 129 -6.28 6.91 3.92
C ALA A 129 -6.25 7.17 5.42
N LYS A 130 -5.48 6.34 6.13
CA LYS A 130 -5.12 6.55 7.51
C LYS A 130 -3.62 6.75 7.57
N GLY A 131 -3.18 7.77 8.29
CA GLY A 131 -1.76 8.11 8.39
C GLY A 131 -1.33 9.10 7.32
N ILE A 132 -0.03 9.33 7.23
CA ILE A 132 0.59 10.27 6.30
C ILE A 132 1.13 9.51 5.10
N TRP A 133 0.57 9.82 3.94
CA TRP A 133 0.99 9.24 2.65
C TRP A 133 1.43 10.39 1.75
N ALA A 134 2.74 10.52 1.59
CA ALA A 134 3.34 11.58 0.78
C ALA A 134 3.48 11.12 -0.67
N ARG A 135 3.36 12.06 -1.61
CA ARG A 135 3.64 11.75 -3.01
C ARG A 135 5.15 11.85 -3.27
N GLN A 136 5.67 10.95 -4.05
CA GLN A 136 7.02 11.01 -4.56
C GLN A 136 7.26 12.34 -5.31
N SER A 137 8.42 12.91 -5.12
CA SER A 137 8.80 14.18 -5.76
C SER A 137 8.86 14.09 -7.28
#